data_c01fdb78f3909441975baca2f46cd3a4
#
_entry.id   c01fdb78f3909441975baca2f46cd3a4
#
_cell.length_a   1.000
_cell.length_b   1.000
_cell.length_c   1.000
_cell.angle_alpha   90.00
_cell.angle_beta   90.00
_cell.angle_gamma   90.00
#
_symmetry.space_group_name_H-M   'P 1'
#
loop_
_entity.id
_entity.type
_entity.pdbx_description
1 polymer ?
#
loop_
_entity_poly.entity_id
_entity_poly.type
_entity_poly.pdbx_seq_one_letter_code
_entity_poly.pdbx_strand_id
1 'polypeptide(L)'
;MSEDFLKIAVKAPGGKTDGSIELPAELFDAPANIALLHQVVTAQLAAGRQGTHSTKTRGLVSGGGKKPYRQKGTGRARQGSTRAPQFTGGGIVHGPQPRDYSQRTPKKMIAAALRGALSDRARNGRIHAVTELVAGQEPSTKSARSFLGEITDRKQLLVVLGRDDLASVKSVRNLPNVHVLAYDQLNTYDVLKADDVVFSVEALNGFINAKKKEEVSA
;
A
#
# COMPACT_ATOMS: atom_id res chain seq x y z
N MET A 1 -27.54 5.64 15.45
CA MET A 1 -27.01 6.40 14.31
C MET A 1 -27.63 5.78 13.07
N SER A 2 -28.21 6.60 12.19
CA SER A 2 -28.92 6.12 10.99
C SER A 2 -27.95 5.33 10.10
N GLU A 3 -28.38 4.16 9.63
CA GLU A 3 -27.63 3.28 8.71
C GLU A 3 -27.56 3.86 7.27
N ASP A 4 -27.90 5.13 7.10
CA ASP A 4 -27.98 5.81 5.81
C ASP A 4 -26.62 5.86 5.05
N PHE A 5 -25.48 5.79 5.76
CA PHE A 5 -24.16 5.77 5.13
C PHE A 5 -23.83 4.44 4.42
N LEU A 6 -24.58 3.38 4.69
CA LEU A 6 -24.44 2.08 4.02
C LEU A 6 -25.16 2.03 2.68
N LYS A 7 -25.98 3.03 2.35
CA LYS A 7 -26.66 3.14 1.08
C LYS A 7 -26.04 4.24 0.23
N ILE A 8 -25.32 3.87 -0.81
CA ILE A 8 -24.65 4.81 -1.70
C ILE A 8 -25.33 4.86 -3.07
N ALA A 9 -25.45 6.08 -3.62
CA ALA A 9 -25.95 6.30 -4.96
C ALA A 9 -24.89 5.92 -6.00
N VAL A 10 -25.29 5.21 -7.05
CA VAL A 10 -24.42 4.87 -8.17
C VAL A 10 -24.48 6.02 -9.18
N LYS A 11 -23.32 6.60 -9.50
CA LYS A 11 -23.20 7.67 -10.48
C LYS A 11 -22.77 7.12 -11.83
N ALA A 12 -23.41 7.57 -12.88
CA ALA A 12 -23.04 7.28 -14.28
C ALA A 12 -22.34 8.49 -14.91
N PRO A 13 -21.52 8.29 -15.96
CA PRO A 13 -20.95 9.39 -16.72
C PRO A 13 -22.02 10.38 -17.19
N GLY A 14 -21.79 11.70 -16.97
CA GLY A 14 -22.77 12.75 -17.22
C GLY A 14 -23.69 13.09 -16.04
N GLY A 15 -23.30 12.71 -14.80
CA GLY A 15 -23.96 13.15 -13.57
C GLY A 15 -25.29 12.49 -13.25
N LYS A 16 -25.71 11.49 -14.03
CA LYS A 16 -26.94 10.75 -13.78
C LYS A 16 -26.74 9.73 -12.65
N THR A 17 -27.76 9.62 -11.79
CA THR A 17 -27.81 8.57 -10.77
C THR A 17 -28.48 7.34 -11.35
N ASP A 18 -27.77 6.21 -11.34
CA ASP A 18 -28.25 4.92 -11.85
C ASP A 18 -28.45 3.93 -10.69
N GLY A 19 -29.45 4.24 -9.85
CA GLY A 19 -29.78 3.41 -8.70
C GLY A 19 -28.94 3.64 -7.45
N SER A 20 -28.99 2.68 -6.53
CA SER A 20 -28.23 2.69 -5.27
C SER A 20 -27.77 1.27 -4.92
N ILE A 21 -26.63 1.18 -4.27
CA ILE A 21 -26.04 -0.07 -3.78
C ILE A 21 -26.00 -0.01 -2.25
N GLU A 22 -26.37 -1.11 -1.62
CA GLU A 22 -26.23 -1.33 -0.19
C GLU A 22 -24.86 -1.95 0.14
N LEU A 23 -24.12 -1.30 1.02
CA LEU A 23 -22.84 -1.79 1.52
C LEU A 23 -23.07 -2.76 2.68
N PRO A 24 -22.51 -3.99 2.67
CA PRO A 24 -22.63 -4.91 3.79
C PRO A 24 -22.01 -4.34 5.07
N ALA A 25 -22.78 -4.27 6.17
CA ALA A 25 -22.31 -3.75 7.46
C ALA A 25 -21.06 -4.49 7.99
N GLU A 26 -20.96 -5.80 7.74
CA GLU A 26 -19.79 -6.61 8.11
C GLU A 26 -18.45 -6.08 7.55
N LEU A 27 -18.50 -5.44 6.38
CA LEU A 27 -17.31 -4.91 5.69
C LEU A 27 -17.16 -3.39 5.85
N PHE A 28 -18.26 -2.66 5.98
CA PHE A 28 -18.29 -1.20 5.94
C PHE A 28 -18.79 -0.52 7.22
N ASP A 29 -19.12 -1.31 8.27
CA ASP A 29 -19.47 -0.78 9.59
C ASP A 29 -18.70 -1.44 10.76
N ALA A 30 -17.52 -1.98 10.48
CA ALA A 30 -16.64 -2.49 11.51
C ALA A 30 -16.01 -1.35 12.34
N PRO A 31 -15.77 -1.54 13.66
CA PRO A 31 -15.09 -0.55 14.47
C PRO A 31 -13.64 -0.34 14.00
N ALA A 32 -13.22 0.91 13.85
CA ALA A 32 -11.86 1.25 13.47
C ALA A 32 -10.93 1.18 14.69
N ASN A 33 -9.98 0.23 14.68
CA ASN A 33 -8.95 0.12 15.70
C ASN A 33 -7.66 0.80 15.21
N ILE A 34 -7.36 1.99 15.75
CA ILE A 34 -6.22 2.82 15.33
C ILE A 34 -4.88 2.08 15.53
N ALA A 35 -4.70 1.36 16.64
CA ALA A 35 -3.46 0.62 16.90
C ALA A 35 -3.24 -0.50 15.87
N LEU A 36 -4.30 -1.20 15.49
CA LEU A 36 -4.28 -2.23 14.45
C LEU A 36 -3.97 -1.64 13.06
N LEU A 37 -4.61 -0.53 12.71
CA LEU A 37 -4.34 0.20 11.46
C LEU A 37 -2.88 0.63 11.37
N HIS A 38 -2.35 1.22 12.44
CA HIS A 38 -0.95 1.65 12.52
C HIS A 38 0.01 0.46 12.33
N GLN A 39 -0.22 -0.66 13.01
CA GLN A 39 0.65 -1.84 12.91
C GLN A 39 0.67 -2.42 11.50
N VAL A 40 -0.50 -2.55 10.85
CA VAL A 40 -0.62 -3.10 9.50
C VAL A 40 0.02 -2.17 8.46
N VAL A 41 -0.22 -0.86 8.55
CA VAL A 41 0.39 0.14 7.66
C VAL A 41 1.91 0.17 7.83
N THR A 42 2.41 0.15 9.06
CA THR A 42 3.86 0.10 9.34
C THR A 42 4.50 -1.15 8.74
N ALA A 43 3.86 -2.32 8.87
CA ALA A 43 4.33 -3.56 8.28
C ALA A 43 4.34 -3.49 6.73
N GLN A 44 3.30 -2.93 6.13
CA GLN A 44 3.20 -2.76 4.67
C GLN A 44 4.28 -1.83 4.13
N LEU A 45 4.52 -0.68 4.77
CA LEU A 45 5.58 0.26 4.37
C LEU A 45 6.98 -0.30 4.59
N ALA A 46 7.18 -1.08 5.67
CA ALA A 46 8.45 -1.74 5.94
C ALA A 46 8.77 -2.79 4.87
N ALA A 47 7.79 -3.56 4.42
CA ALA A 47 7.96 -4.56 3.36
C ALA A 47 8.40 -3.97 2.01
N GLY A 48 8.06 -2.70 1.73
CA GLY A 48 8.49 -1.99 0.53
C GLY A 48 9.98 -1.58 0.53
N ARG A 49 10.69 -1.69 1.65
CA ARG A 49 12.10 -1.33 1.76
C ARG A 49 12.98 -2.45 1.18
N GLN A 50 13.79 -2.15 0.18
CA GLN A 50 14.68 -3.13 -0.47
C GLN A 50 15.77 -3.68 0.47
N GLY A 51 16.25 -2.88 1.43
CA GLY A 51 17.26 -3.31 2.39
C GLY A 51 18.64 -3.64 1.80
N THR A 52 18.99 -3.08 0.65
CA THR A 52 20.21 -3.42 -0.11
C THR A 52 21.47 -2.70 0.35
N HIS A 53 21.40 -1.89 1.42
CA HIS A 53 22.55 -1.23 1.99
C HIS A 53 23.59 -2.25 2.49
N SER A 54 24.85 -2.01 2.17
CA SER A 54 25.93 -2.92 2.54
C SER A 54 27.21 -2.15 2.83
N THR A 55 27.97 -2.63 3.81
CA THR A 55 29.33 -2.16 4.09
C THR A 55 30.29 -3.34 4.13
N LYS A 56 31.53 -3.09 3.76
CA LYS A 56 32.57 -4.12 3.80
C LYS A 56 33.06 -4.31 5.23
N THR A 57 32.86 -5.50 5.75
CA THR A 57 33.48 -5.94 7.02
C THR A 57 34.96 -6.19 6.80
N ARG A 58 35.74 -6.35 7.88
CA ARG A 58 37.17 -6.67 7.83
C ARG A 58 37.52 -7.85 6.91
N GLY A 59 36.64 -8.86 6.83
CA GLY A 59 36.82 -10.01 5.96
C GLY A 59 36.64 -9.71 4.47
N LEU A 60 35.77 -8.75 4.14
CA LEU A 60 35.39 -8.39 2.77
C LEU A 60 36.30 -7.35 2.13
N VAL A 61 37.10 -6.62 2.93
CA VAL A 61 38.08 -5.64 2.41
C VAL A 61 39.24 -6.37 1.77
N SER A 62 39.66 -5.96 0.58
CA SER A 62 40.82 -6.53 -0.12
C SER A 62 42.15 -6.22 0.59
N GLY A 63 43.13 -7.11 0.57
CA GLY A 63 44.46 -6.93 1.16
C GLY A 63 44.63 -7.53 2.56
N GLY A 64 45.71 -7.24 3.27
CA GLY A 64 45.94 -7.54 4.69
C GLY A 64 46.01 -9.02 5.08
N GLY A 65 46.35 -9.93 4.17
CA GLY A 65 46.51 -11.37 4.47
C GLY A 65 47.68 -11.70 5.39
N LYS A 66 48.70 -10.86 5.40
CA LYS A 66 49.89 -11.03 6.24
C LYS A 66 49.79 -10.17 7.51
N LYS A 67 50.25 -10.72 8.67
CA LYS A 67 50.38 -9.95 9.91
C LYS A 67 51.39 -8.81 9.69
N PRO A 68 51.09 -7.55 10.10
CA PRO A 68 51.93 -6.37 9.80
C PRO A 68 53.35 -6.50 10.40
N TYR A 69 53.49 -7.07 11.60
CA TYR A 69 54.75 -7.28 12.29
C TYR A 69 54.61 -8.36 13.37
N ARG A 70 55.72 -8.80 13.93
CA ARG A 70 55.78 -9.83 14.99
C ARG A 70 55.04 -9.40 16.25
N GLN A 71 54.56 -10.38 17.04
CA GLN A 71 53.69 -10.18 18.21
C GLN A 71 54.36 -9.39 19.36
N LYS A 72 55.67 -9.53 19.54
CA LYS A 72 56.47 -8.88 20.61
C LYS A 72 57.79 -8.34 20.05
N GLY A 73 58.47 -7.44 20.79
CA GLY A 73 59.79 -6.93 20.43
C GLY A 73 59.79 -5.81 19.35
N THR A 74 58.69 -5.12 19.13
CA THR A 74 58.59 -4.01 18.16
C THR A 74 58.34 -2.64 18.83
N GLY A 75 58.09 -2.59 20.11
CA GLY A 75 57.71 -1.37 20.83
C GLY A 75 56.36 -0.75 20.43
N ARG A 76 55.63 -1.41 19.49
CA ARG A 76 54.36 -0.94 18.95
C ARG A 76 53.17 -1.72 19.50
N ALA A 77 51.96 -1.14 19.43
CA ALA A 77 50.72 -1.83 19.75
C ALA A 77 50.54 -3.07 18.86
N ARG A 78 50.03 -4.16 19.43
CA ARG A 78 49.83 -5.43 18.70
C ARG A 78 48.78 -5.28 17.61
N GLN A 79 49.10 -5.69 16.38
CA GLN A 79 48.18 -5.64 15.24
C GLN A 79 48.11 -7.01 14.55
N GLY A 80 46.90 -7.42 14.19
CA GLY A 80 46.65 -8.69 13.50
C GLY A 80 46.47 -8.56 12.00
N SER A 81 46.00 -7.40 11.53
CA SER A 81 45.72 -7.15 10.13
C SER A 81 45.62 -5.65 9.85
N THR A 82 46.06 -5.21 8.65
CA THR A 82 45.93 -3.84 8.18
C THR A 82 44.49 -3.51 7.75
N ARG A 83 43.60 -4.51 7.67
CA ARG A 83 42.17 -4.32 7.40
C ARG A 83 41.33 -4.06 8.63
N ALA A 84 41.95 -4.01 9.83
CA ALA A 84 41.22 -3.72 11.05
C ALA A 84 40.60 -2.31 11.01
N PRO A 85 39.49 -2.06 11.71
CA PRO A 85 38.73 -0.82 11.58
C PRO A 85 39.50 0.47 11.93
N GLN A 86 40.53 0.34 12.77
CA GLN A 86 41.38 1.45 13.16
C GLN A 86 42.33 1.94 12.04
N PHE A 87 42.50 1.17 10.97
CA PHE A 87 43.33 1.54 9.84
C PHE A 87 42.52 2.24 8.77
N THR A 88 43.11 3.22 8.13
CA THR A 88 42.54 3.88 6.95
C THR A 88 42.33 2.85 5.83
N GLY A 89 41.14 2.75 5.31
CA GLY A 89 40.74 1.73 4.34
C GLY A 89 40.44 0.35 4.96
N GLY A 90 40.42 0.23 6.27
CA GLY A 90 39.97 -0.97 6.98
C GLY A 90 38.46 -1.21 6.92
N GLY A 91 38.02 -2.34 7.42
CA GLY A 91 36.60 -2.70 7.44
C GLY A 91 35.80 -1.92 8.46
N ILE A 92 34.49 -1.85 8.25
CA ILE A 92 33.54 -1.24 9.18
C ILE A 92 33.04 -2.28 10.17
N VAL A 93 33.00 -1.95 11.49
CA VAL A 93 32.67 -2.92 12.56
C VAL A 93 31.17 -3.20 12.61
N HIS A 94 30.34 -2.17 12.74
CA HIS A 94 28.89 -2.26 12.91
C HIS A 94 28.15 -1.56 11.77
N GLY A 95 28.69 -1.67 10.56
CA GLY A 95 28.03 -1.10 9.39
C GLY A 95 26.76 -1.85 8.99
N PRO A 96 25.88 -1.20 8.23
CA PRO A 96 24.68 -1.84 7.75
C PRO A 96 24.99 -3.02 6.83
N GLN A 97 24.24 -4.09 7.00
CA GLN A 97 24.26 -5.27 6.14
C GLN A 97 22.91 -5.43 5.45
N PRO A 98 22.84 -6.03 4.27
CA PRO A 98 21.58 -6.31 3.61
C PRO A 98 20.67 -7.13 4.52
N ARG A 99 19.43 -6.67 4.67
CA ARG A 99 18.42 -7.37 5.47
C ARG A 99 17.02 -7.18 4.92
N ASP A 100 16.15 -8.13 5.17
CA ASP A 100 14.72 -8.01 4.97
C ASP A 100 14.09 -7.17 6.09
N TYR A 101 13.18 -6.27 5.70
CA TYR A 101 12.41 -5.42 6.62
C TYR A 101 10.96 -5.87 6.74
N SER A 102 10.56 -6.96 6.10
CA SER A 102 9.20 -7.46 6.19
C SER A 102 8.82 -7.80 7.64
N GLN A 103 7.59 -7.45 8.01
CA GLN A 103 7.02 -7.72 9.32
C GLN A 103 5.83 -8.66 9.15
N ARG A 104 5.97 -9.89 9.62
CA ARG A 104 4.90 -10.89 9.54
C ARG A 104 3.69 -10.44 10.34
N THR A 105 2.58 -10.20 9.64
CA THR A 105 1.30 -9.84 10.24
C THR A 105 0.27 -10.93 9.95
N PRO A 106 -0.50 -11.41 10.95
CA PRO A 106 -1.54 -12.40 10.75
C PRO A 106 -2.61 -11.94 9.75
N LYS A 107 -3.06 -12.83 8.87
CA LYS A 107 -4.07 -12.51 7.83
C LYS A 107 -5.36 -11.90 8.43
N LYS A 108 -5.84 -12.40 9.56
CA LYS A 108 -7.03 -11.86 10.25
C LYS A 108 -6.84 -10.40 10.70
N MET A 109 -5.63 -10.01 11.13
CA MET A 109 -5.31 -8.62 11.46
C MET A 109 -5.35 -7.71 10.22
N ILE A 110 -4.77 -8.16 9.11
CA ILE A 110 -4.79 -7.41 7.84
C ILE A 110 -6.23 -7.19 7.35
N ALA A 111 -7.06 -8.24 7.39
CA ALA A 111 -8.46 -8.15 7.00
C ALA A 111 -9.26 -7.22 7.91
N ALA A 112 -9.07 -7.30 9.23
CA ALA A 112 -9.74 -6.43 10.19
C ALA A 112 -9.32 -4.95 10.04
N ALA A 113 -8.05 -4.69 9.76
CA ALA A 113 -7.55 -3.34 9.47
C ALA A 113 -8.18 -2.75 8.20
N LEU A 114 -8.27 -3.54 7.13
CA LEU A 114 -8.91 -3.09 5.88
C LEU A 114 -10.39 -2.77 6.08
N ARG A 115 -11.14 -3.64 6.79
CA ARG A 115 -12.55 -3.39 7.12
C ARG A 115 -12.71 -2.11 7.93
N GLY A 116 -11.87 -1.91 8.96
CA GLY A 116 -11.88 -0.69 9.77
C GLY A 116 -11.60 0.57 8.98
N ALA A 117 -10.65 0.53 8.03
CA ALA A 117 -10.33 1.67 7.15
C ALA A 117 -11.48 1.99 6.19
N LEU A 118 -12.09 0.98 5.57
CA LEU A 118 -13.25 1.16 4.69
C LEU A 118 -14.47 1.68 5.46
N SER A 119 -14.69 1.18 6.68
CA SER A 119 -15.78 1.62 7.54
C SER A 119 -15.65 3.09 7.94
N ASP A 120 -14.43 3.54 8.25
CA ASP A 120 -14.16 4.97 8.50
C ASP A 120 -14.51 5.83 7.28
N ARG A 121 -14.09 5.39 6.09
CA ARG A 121 -14.41 6.09 4.84
C ARG A 121 -15.92 6.09 4.54
N ALA A 122 -16.62 4.98 4.77
CA ALA A 122 -18.07 4.88 4.59
C ALA A 122 -18.82 5.82 5.51
N ARG A 123 -18.53 5.81 6.83
CA ARG A 123 -19.16 6.70 7.82
C ARG A 123 -18.97 8.18 7.52
N ASN A 124 -17.87 8.54 6.91
CA ASN A 124 -17.57 9.91 6.50
C ASN A 124 -18.13 10.27 5.11
N GLY A 125 -18.91 9.40 4.45
CA GLY A 125 -19.47 9.62 3.12
C GLY A 125 -18.41 9.72 2.01
N ARG A 126 -17.27 9.02 2.19
CA ARG A 126 -16.09 9.07 1.31
C ARG A 126 -15.95 7.84 0.40
N ILE A 127 -17.01 7.06 0.29
CA ILE A 127 -17.08 5.94 -0.66
C ILE A 127 -18.10 6.29 -1.73
N HIS A 128 -17.69 6.19 -2.98
CA HIS A 128 -18.50 6.47 -4.13
C HIS A 128 -18.58 5.24 -5.03
N ALA A 129 -19.76 4.99 -5.61
CA ALA A 129 -19.96 3.94 -6.62
C ALA A 129 -20.24 4.55 -7.97
N VAL A 130 -19.61 4.02 -9.01
CA VAL A 130 -19.82 4.45 -10.40
C VAL A 130 -20.10 3.24 -11.28
N THR A 131 -20.96 3.42 -12.29
CA THR A 131 -21.18 2.37 -13.28
C THR A 131 -19.93 2.15 -14.11
N GLU A 132 -19.43 3.20 -14.74
CA GLU A 132 -18.23 3.25 -15.57
C GLU A 132 -17.54 4.59 -15.35
N LEU A 133 -16.22 4.66 -15.56
CA LEU A 133 -15.48 5.92 -15.50
C LEU A 133 -15.47 6.67 -16.83
N VAL A 134 -15.54 5.93 -17.91
CA VAL A 134 -15.56 6.46 -19.28
C VAL A 134 -16.63 5.73 -20.06
N ALA A 135 -17.48 6.47 -20.75
CA ALA A 135 -18.49 5.88 -21.63
C ALA A 135 -17.82 5.19 -22.83
N GLY A 136 -18.03 3.88 -22.96
CA GLY A 136 -17.50 3.07 -24.05
C GLY A 136 -16.11 2.49 -23.83
N GLN A 137 -15.55 1.86 -24.86
CA GLN A 137 -14.28 1.12 -24.78
C GLN A 137 -13.03 1.96 -25.09
N GLU A 138 -13.19 3.21 -25.53
CA GLU A 138 -12.08 4.07 -25.88
C GLU A 138 -11.56 4.84 -24.64
N PRO A 139 -10.26 4.73 -24.30
CA PRO A 139 -9.69 5.46 -23.18
C PRO A 139 -9.72 6.97 -23.39
N SER A 140 -10.23 7.72 -22.42
CA SER A 140 -10.26 9.19 -22.45
C SER A 140 -9.93 9.78 -21.08
N THR A 141 -8.71 10.30 -20.92
CA THR A 141 -8.27 10.96 -19.68
C THR A 141 -9.08 12.24 -19.39
N LYS A 142 -9.47 12.97 -20.44
CA LYS A 142 -10.25 14.19 -20.30
C LYS A 142 -11.63 13.91 -19.71
N SER A 143 -12.33 12.91 -20.24
CA SER A 143 -13.66 12.52 -19.77
C SER A 143 -13.60 11.97 -18.34
N ALA A 144 -12.62 11.09 -18.06
CA ALA A 144 -12.41 10.54 -16.70
C ALA A 144 -12.12 11.65 -15.67
N ARG A 145 -11.25 12.61 -16.00
CA ARG A 145 -10.96 13.75 -15.12
C ARG A 145 -12.18 14.62 -14.83
N SER A 146 -12.96 14.94 -15.86
CA SER A 146 -14.20 15.72 -15.70
C SER A 146 -15.17 14.99 -14.78
N PHE A 147 -15.41 13.70 -15.03
CA PHE A 147 -16.33 12.88 -14.25
C PHE A 147 -15.88 12.71 -12.78
N LEU A 148 -14.59 12.47 -12.52
CA LEU A 148 -14.07 12.41 -11.15
C LEU A 148 -14.25 13.75 -10.40
N GLY A 149 -14.11 14.89 -11.09
CA GLY A 149 -14.36 16.22 -10.53
C GLY A 149 -15.85 16.48 -10.22
N GLU A 150 -16.79 15.80 -10.91
CA GLU A 150 -18.23 15.85 -10.59
C GLU A 150 -18.58 15.00 -9.35
N ILE A 151 -17.75 13.98 -9.05
CA ILE A 151 -17.96 13.10 -7.89
C ILE A 151 -17.48 13.76 -6.60
N THR A 152 -16.28 14.36 -6.62
CA THR A 152 -15.67 14.96 -5.44
C THR A 152 -14.63 16.03 -5.80
N ASP A 153 -14.53 17.05 -4.94
CA ASP A 153 -13.53 18.13 -5.05
C ASP A 153 -12.21 17.81 -4.34
N ARG A 154 -12.09 16.60 -3.73
CA ARG A 154 -10.93 16.20 -2.95
C ARG A 154 -9.77 15.81 -3.85
N LYS A 155 -8.54 15.99 -3.34
CA LYS A 155 -7.34 15.87 -4.15
C LYS A 155 -6.89 14.43 -4.39
N GLN A 156 -6.87 13.60 -3.35
CA GLN A 156 -6.31 12.24 -3.43
C GLN A 156 -7.44 11.23 -3.59
N LEU A 157 -7.51 10.60 -4.74
CA LEU A 157 -8.55 9.61 -5.06
C LEU A 157 -7.94 8.22 -5.21
N LEU A 158 -8.61 7.23 -4.62
CA LEU A 158 -8.36 5.83 -4.88
C LEU A 158 -9.49 5.31 -5.78
N VAL A 159 -9.14 4.87 -6.97
CA VAL A 159 -10.08 4.28 -7.93
C VAL A 159 -9.89 2.77 -7.95
N VAL A 160 -10.93 2.04 -7.63
CA VAL A 160 -10.93 0.58 -7.55
C VAL A 160 -11.75 0.01 -8.70
N LEU A 161 -11.10 -0.78 -9.55
CA LEU A 161 -11.65 -1.29 -10.81
C LEU A 161 -11.58 -2.82 -10.88
N GLY A 162 -12.32 -3.39 -11.84
CA GLY A 162 -12.12 -4.75 -12.29
C GLY A 162 -10.79 -4.91 -13.03
N ARG A 163 -10.24 -6.14 -13.08
CA ARG A 163 -8.99 -6.38 -13.82
C ARG A 163 -9.16 -6.25 -15.33
N ASP A 164 -10.36 -6.48 -15.83
CA ASP A 164 -10.68 -6.50 -17.26
C ASP A 164 -11.02 -5.10 -17.79
N ASP A 165 -11.23 -4.11 -16.91
CA ASP A 165 -11.55 -2.74 -17.30
C ASP A 165 -10.29 -1.94 -17.68
N LEU A 166 -9.68 -2.32 -18.79
CA LEU A 166 -8.46 -1.68 -19.32
C LEU A 166 -8.71 -0.25 -19.81
N ALA A 167 -9.91 0.06 -20.26
CA ALA A 167 -10.27 1.39 -20.76
C ALA A 167 -10.24 2.42 -19.62
N SER A 168 -10.91 2.12 -18.51
CA SER A 168 -10.89 2.97 -17.31
C SER A 168 -9.50 3.09 -16.71
N VAL A 169 -8.74 1.99 -16.58
CA VAL A 169 -7.36 2.01 -16.06
C VAL A 169 -6.48 2.94 -16.89
N LYS A 170 -6.50 2.82 -18.25
CA LYS A 170 -5.70 3.67 -19.13
C LYS A 170 -6.12 5.14 -19.05
N SER A 171 -7.41 5.42 -18.81
CA SER A 171 -7.96 6.77 -18.72
C SER A 171 -7.51 7.52 -17.46
N VAL A 172 -7.35 6.82 -16.32
CA VAL A 172 -7.08 7.49 -15.04
C VAL A 172 -5.63 7.35 -14.55
N ARG A 173 -4.86 6.36 -15.01
CA ARG A 173 -3.50 6.09 -14.51
C ARG A 173 -2.51 7.25 -14.68
N ASN A 174 -2.75 8.15 -15.65
CA ASN A 174 -1.89 9.31 -15.90
C ASN A 174 -2.24 10.52 -15.00
N LEU A 175 -3.31 10.46 -14.23
CA LEU A 175 -3.70 11.54 -13.32
C LEU A 175 -2.87 11.46 -12.04
N PRO A 176 -2.09 12.51 -11.67
CA PRO A 176 -1.13 12.43 -10.56
C PRO A 176 -1.78 12.25 -9.18
N ASN A 177 -3.04 12.67 -9.06
CA ASN A 177 -3.79 12.63 -7.80
C ASN A 177 -4.71 11.39 -7.70
N VAL A 178 -4.67 10.51 -8.70
CA VAL A 178 -5.50 9.31 -8.76
C VAL A 178 -4.63 8.08 -8.66
N HIS A 179 -4.87 7.26 -7.64
CA HIS A 179 -4.26 5.94 -7.51
C HIS A 179 -5.27 4.88 -7.98
N VAL A 180 -4.82 3.96 -8.83
CA VAL A 180 -5.69 2.93 -9.41
C VAL A 180 -5.28 1.57 -8.90
N LEU A 181 -6.24 0.82 -8.39
CA LEU A 181 -6.03 -0.56 -7.94
C LEU A 181 -7.13 -1.48 -8.48
N ALA A 182 -6.78 -2.75 -8.69
CA ALA A 182 -7.78 -3.79 -8.85
C ALA A 182 -8.41 -4.13 -7.47
N TYR A 183 -9.68 -4.53 -7.46
CA TYR A 183 -10.41 -4.81 -6.21
C TYR A 183 -9.76 -5.90 -5.34
N ASP A 184 -9.02 -6.83 -5.92
CA ASP A 184 -8.29 -7.89 -5.22
C ASP A 184 -6.94 -7.44 -4.64
N GLN A 185 -6.44 -6.26 -5.04
CA GLN A 185 -5.22 -5.63 -4.54
C GLN A 185 -5.49 -4.54 -3.49
N LEU A 186 -6.75 -4.35 -3.12
CA LEU A 186 -7.14 -3.32 -2.15
C LEU A 186 -6.49 -3.59 -0.79
N ASN A 187 -5.84 -2.56 -0.24
CA ASN A 187 -5.08 -2.65 1.00
C ASN A 187 -5.33 -1.44 1.91
N THR A 188 -4.98 -1.60 3.19
CA THR A 188 -5.25 -0.59 4.23
C THR A 188 -4.53 0.73 3.99
N TYR A 189 -3.28 0.70 3.52
CA TYR A 189 -2.48 1.91 3.31
C TYR A 189 -3.08 2.80 2.23
N ASP A 190 -3.46 2.23 1.08
CA ASP A 190 -4.00 3.01 -0.04
C ASP A 190 -5.37 3.60 0.28
N VAL A 191 -6.22 2.86 1.02
CA VAL A 191 -7.51 3.38 1.53
C VAL A 191 -7.31 4.55 2.49
N LEU A 192 -6.34 4.47 3.40
CA LEU A 192 -6.07 5.55 4.36
C LEU A 192 -5.37 6.76 3.73
N LYS A 193 -4.54 6.53 2.70
CA LYS A 193 -3.84 7.60 1.98
C LYS A 193 -4.78 8.43 1.11
N ALA A 194 -5.80 7.79 0.54
CA ALA A 194 -6.79 8.47 -0.29
C ALA A 194 -7.78 9.29 0.55
N ASP A 195 -8.20 10.42 0.04
CA ASP A 195 -9.29 11.20 0.62
C ASP A 195 -10.63 10.51 0.39
N ASP A 196 -10.89 10.09 -0.85
CA ASP A 196 -12.11 9.38 -1.25
C ASP A 196 -11.77 8.10 -2.03
N VAL A 197 -12.65 7.12 -1.93
CA VAL A 197 -12.55 5.83 -2.64
C VAL A 197 -13.70 5.71 -3.63
N VAL A 198 -13.37 5.54 -4.89
CA VAL A 198 -14.33 5.39 -5.99
C VAL A 198 -14.28 3.96 -6.49
N PHE A 199 -15.37 3.22 -6.37
CA PHE A 199 -15.50 1.86 -6.88
C PHE A 199 -16.31 1.85 -8.18
N SER A 200 -15.89 1.06 -9.18
CA SER A 200 -16.84 0.59 -10.16
C SER A 200 -17.81 -0.41 -9.53
N VAL A 201 -19.05 -0.45 -9.97
CA VAL A 201 -20.07 -1.39 -9.46
C VAL A 201 -19.59 -2.84 -9.55
N GLU A 202 -18.95 -3.18 -10.65
CA GLU A 202 -18.35 -4.50 -10.85
C GLU A 202 -17.27 -4.82 -9.82
N ALA A 203 -16.32 -3.90 -9.61
CA ALA A 203 -15.25 -4.06 -8.64
C ALA A 203 -15.78 -4.15 -7.20
N LEU A 204 -16.79 -3.35 -6.84
CA LEU A 204 -17.42 -3.40 -5.53
C LEU A 204 -18.07 -4.76 -5.27
N ASN A 205 -18.86 -5.25 -6.23
CA ASN A 205 -19.49 -6.57 -6.15
C ASN A 205 -18.42 -7.68 -6.10
N GLY A 206 -17.38 -7.58 -6.91
CA GLY A 206 -16.23 -8.50 -6.90
C GLY A 206 -15.55 -8.56 -5.54
N PHE A 207 -15.30 -7.41 -4.92
CA PHE A 207 -14.71 -7.30 -3.58
C PHE A 207 -15.61 -7.92 -2.50
N ILE A 208 -16.91 -7.59 -2.49
CA ILE A 208 -17.88 -8.12 -1.54
C ILE A 208 -17.96 -9.65 -1.64
N ASN A 209 -18.06 -10.19 -2.86
CA ASN A 209 -18.17 -11.61 -3.10
C ASN A 209 -16.88 -12.38 -2.73
N ALA A 210 -15.70 -11.78 -2.99
CA ALA A 210 -14.43 -12.38 -2.59
C ALA A 210 -14.31 -12.49 -1.05
N LYS A 211 -14.73 -11.45 -0.31
CA LYS A 211 -14.67 -11.46 1.15
C LYS A 211 -15.67 -12.41 1.79
N LYS A 212 -16.88 -12.54 1.24
CA LYS A 212 -17.86 -13.57 1.70
C LYS A 212 -17.30 -14.99 1.52
N LYS A 213 -16.61 -15.29 0.41
CA LYS A 213 -16.00 -16.61 0.21
C LYS A 213 -14.86 -16.89 1.18
N GLU A 214 -14.04 -15.90 1.52
CA GLU A 214 -12.97 -16.05 2.51
C GLU A 214 -13.52 -16.37 3.90
N GLU A 215 -14.67 -15.82 4.31
CA GLU A 215 -15.32 -16.09 5.60
C GLU A 215 -15.91 -17.49 5.68
N VAL A 216 -16.49 -17.99 4.60
CA VAL A 216 -17.04 -19.36 4.54
C VAL A 216 -15.93 -20.43 4.57
N SER A 217 -14.71 -20.09 4.15
CA SER A 217 -13.56 -21.03 4.04
C SER A 217 -12.60 -20.96 5.25
N ALA A 218 -12.85 -20.11 6.25
CA ALA A 218 -12.00 -19.88 7.44
C ALA A 218 -12.60 -20.46 8.72
#